data_4332d13c1fedd09a4a705999b1648ed3
#
_entry.id   4332d13c1fedd09a4a705999b1648ed3
#
_cell.length_a   1.000
_cell.length_b   1.000
_cell.length_c   1.000
_cell.angle_alpha   90.00
_cell.angle_beta   90.00
_cell.angle_gamma   90.00
#
_symmetry.space_group_name_H-M   'P 1'
#
loop_
_entity.id
_entity.type
_entity.pdbx_description
1 polymer ?
#
loop_
_entity_poly.entity_id
_entity_poly.type
_entity_poly.pdbx_seq_one_letter_code
_entity_poly.pdbx_strand_id
1 'polypeptide(L)'
;MEGFVYLPGDEPANPGPLARYLPPIPGGVPAAFVKQHVAGGAWVLDPFGAAPQLGVEMARLGYRVLVAVNNPVMRFLTEAAANPPAKADLQAALAELAAARKGEERLETHLQSLYLTDCQKCQ
;
A
#
# COMPACT_ATOMS: atom_id res chain seq x y z
N MET A 1 -7.39 -27.37 -24.59
CA MET A 1 -7.33 -26.79 -23.23
C MET A 1 -5.86 -26.49 -22.99
N GLU A 2 -5.47 -25.21 -23.09
CA GLU A 2 -4.13 -24.81 -22.68
C GLU A 2 -4.07 -24.95 -21.16
N GLY A 3 -3.11 -25.77 -20.69
CA GLY A 3 -2.94 -26.03 -19.28
C GLY A 3 -2.54 -24.75 -18.55
N PHE A 4 -3.08 -24.54 -17.37
CA PHE A 4 -2.63 -23.47 -16.49
C PHE A 4 -1.12 -23.65 -16.21
N VAL A 5 -0.33 -22.71 -16.70
CA VAL A 5 1.10 -22.69 -16.38
C VAL A 5 1.22 -22.23 -14.92
N TYR A 6 1.84 -23.05 -14.08
CA TYR A 6 2.18 -22.63 -12.73
C TYR A 6 3.21 -21.50 -12.80
N LEU A 7 2.87 -20.35 -12.25
CA LEU A 7 3.76 -19.20 -12.14
C LEU A 7 4.21 -19.10 -10.68
N PRO A 8 5.48 -19.41 -10.39
CA PRO A 8 6.02 -19.20 -9.05
C PRO A 8 6.03 -17.71 -8.77
N GLY A 9 5.54 -17.33 -7.59
CA GLY A 9 5.57 -15.94 -7.12
C GLY A 9 6.66 -15.76 -6.08
N ASP A 10 7.18 -14.54 -6.01
CA ASP A 10 8.14 -14.14 -5.00
C ASP A 10 7.43 -13.53 -3.78
N GLU A 11 7.90 -13.86 -2.59
CA GLU A 11 7.51 -13.12 -1.41
C GLU A 11 8.11 -11.71 -1.46
N PRO A 12 7.34 -10.65 -1.16
CA PRO A 12 7.89 -9.30 -1.15
C PRO A 12 8.97 -9.20 -0.07
N ALA A 13 10.16 -8.77 -0.47
CA ALA A 13 11.31 -8.62 0.44
C ALA A 13 11.05 -7.61 1.59
N ASN A 14 10.10 -6.71 1.42
CA ASN A 14 9.68 -5.75 2.43
C ASN A 14 8.16 -5.54 2.32
N PRO A 15 7.37 -6.34 3.04
CA PRO A 15 5.94 -6.11 3.10
C PRO A 15 5.67 -4.75 3.76
N GLY A 16 4.87 -3.92 3.13
CA GLY A 16 4.49 -2.60 3.66
C GLY A 16 3.87 -2.67 5.06
N PRO A 17 3.73 -1.55 5.76
CA PRO A 17 3.33 -1.51 7.18
C PRO A 17 1.97 -2.13 7.48
N LEU A 18 1.08 -2.23 6.48
CA LEU A 18 -0.24 -2.83 6.61
C LEU A 18 -0.35 -4.20 5.91
N ALA A 19 0.76 -4.76 5.47
CA ALA A 19 0.76 -6.00 4.67
C ALA A 19 0.03 -7.17 5.36
N ARG A 20 0.11 -7.27 6.69
CA ARG A 20 -0.59 -8.31 7.46
C ARG A 20 -2.12 -8.25 7.37
N TYR A 21 -2.67 -7.12 6.93
CA TYR A 21 -4.11 -6.89 6.78
C TYR A 21 -4.55 -6.94 5.31
N LEU A 22 -3.60 -7.09 4.38
CA LEU A 22 -3.85 -7.12 2.95
C LEU A 22 -3.85 -8.56 2.45
N PRO A 23 -4.57 -8.84 1.35
CA PRO A 23 -4.49 -10.15 0.70
C PRO A 23 -3.03 -10.48 0.35
N PRO A 24 -2.54 -11.68 0.67
CA PRO A 24 -1.21 -12.11 0.28
C PRO A 24 -1.20 -12.37 -1.23
N ILE A 25 -0.66 -11.43 -1.99
CA ILE A 25 -0.47 -11.58 -3.44
C ILE A 25 1.03 -11.76 -3.69
N PRO A 26 1.46 -12.93 -4.17
CA PRO A 26 2.85 -13.15 -4.54
C PRO A 26 3.29 -12.17 -5.62
N GLY A 27 4.45 -11.54 -5.43
CA GLY A 27 5.02 -10.63 -6.41
C GLY A 27 5.31 -11.33 -7.74
N GLY A 28 5.17 -10.62 -8.85
CA GLY A 28 5.50 -11.12 -10.17
C GLY A 28 4.44 -11.99 -10.85
N VAL A 29 3.58 -12.69 -10.11
CA VAL A 29 2.56 -13.59 -10.70
C VAL A 29 1.57 -12.83 -11.58
N PRO A 30 0.93 -11.76 -11.12
CA PRO A 30 0.03 -10.97 -11.95
C PRO A 30 0.74 -10.40 -13.19
N ALA A 31 1.97 -9.94 -13.00
CA ALA A 31 2.80 -9.41 -14.07
C ALA A 31 3.10 -10.44 -15.16
N ALA A 32 3.49 -11.65 -14.76
CA ALA A 32 3.78 -12.74 -15.68
C ALA A 32 2.53 -13.16 -16.45
N PHE A 33 1.39 -13.26 -15.76
CA PHE A 33 0.11 -13.58 -16.40
C PHE A 33 -0.31 -12.53 -17.42
N VAL A 34 -0.28 -11.25 -17.04
CA VAL A 34 -0.69 -10.15 -17.93
C VAL A 34 0.22 -10.07 -19.16
N LYS A 35 1.55 -10.24 -19.00
CA LYS A 35 2.49 -10.24 -20.11
C LYS A 35 2.22 -11.34 -21.14
N GLN A 36 1.70 -12.48 -20.71
CA GLN A 36 1.40 -13.59 -21.62
C GLN A 36 0.11 -13.37 -22.42
N HIS A 37 -0.85 -12.62 -21.86
CA HIS A 37 -2.21 -12.53 -22.41
C HIS A 37 -2.59 -11.15 -22.92
N VAL A 38 -1.83 -10.10 -22.57
CA VAL A 38 -2.19 -8.71 -22.87
C VAL A 38 -1.06 -8.01 -23.59
N ALA A 39 -1.35 -7.35 -24.69
CA ALA A 39 -0.36 -6.57 -25.43
C ALA A 39 0.23 -5.44 -24.57
N GLY A 40 1.51 -5.14 -24.74
CA GLY A 40 2.18 -4.06 -24.01
C GLY A 40 1.49 -2.70 -24.23
N GLY A 41 1.38 -1.91 -23.16
CA GLY A 41 0.74 -0.60 -23.20
C GLY A 41 -0.80 -0.61 -23.23
N ALA A 42 -1.43 -1.78 -23.21
CA ALA A 42 -2.88 -1.91 -23.16
C ALA A 42 -3.46 -1.43 -21.80
N TRP A 43 -4.78 -1.27 -21.78
CA TRP A 43 -5.51 -1.00 -20.55
C TRP A 43 -5.73 -2.29 -19.77
N VAL A 44 -5.46 -2.24 -18.47
CA VAL A 44 -5.75 -3.29 -17.48
C VAL A 44 -6.71 -2.72 -16.46
N LEU A 45 -7.83 -3.40 -16.25
CA LEU A 45 -8.82 -3.03 -15.24
C LEU A 45 -8.68 -3.98 -14.03
N ASP A 46 -8.44 -3.40 -12.86
CA ASP A 46 -8.63 -4.06 -11.57
C ASP A 46 -9.98 -3.60 -10.98
N PRO A 47 -11.03 -4.42 -11.06
CA PRO A 47 -12.36 -4.00 -10.62
C PRO A 47 -12.56 -4.06 -9.10
N PHE A 48 -11.60 -4.59 -8.36
CA PHE A 48 -11.73 -4.80 -6.91
C PHE A 48 -10.79 -3.93 -6.08
N GLY A 49 -9.64 -3.52 -6.64
CA GLY A 49 -8.66 -2.70 -5.96
C GLY A 49 -8.24 -3.24 -4.59
N ALA A 50 -8.18 -4.57 -4.46
CA ALA A 50 -7.94 -5.23 -3.19
C ALA A 50 -6.46 -5.23 -2.78
N ALA A 51 -5.55 -4.98 -3.71
CA ALA A 51 -4.11 -5.04 -3.49
C ALA A 51 -3.40 -3.88 -4.19
N PRO A 52 -2.94 -2.87 -3.44
CA PRO A 52 -2.27 -1.68 -4.01
C PRO A 52 -1.08 -2.02 -4.91
N GLN A 53 -0.30 -3.04 -4.53
CA GLN A 53 0.88 -3.47 -5.28
C GLN A 53 0.55 -3.98 -6.68
N LEU A 54 -0.62 -4.55 -6.91
CA LEU A 54 -1.03 -5.08 -8.21
C LEU A 54 -1.07 -3.98 -9.28
N GLY A 55 -1.81 -2.91 -9.01
CA GLY A 55 -1.91 -1.78 -9.95
C GLY A 55 -0.57 -1.11 -10.20
N VAL A 56 0.24 -0.93 -9.15
CA VAL A 56 1.57 -0.31 -9.25
C VAL A 56 2.53 -1.19 -10.04
N GLU A 57 2.52 -2.51 -9.85
CA GLU A 57 3.35 -3.45 -10.59
C GLU A 57 3.02 -3.41 -12.10
N MET A 58 1.72 -3.43 -12.44
CA MET A 58 1.28 -3.32 -13.83
C MET A 58 1.69 -1.99 -14.47
N ALA A 59 1.51 -0.89 -13.75
CA ALA A 59 1.90 0.44 -14.24
C ALA A 59 3.41 0.54 -14.49
N ARG A 60 4.25 -0.03 -13.62
CA ARG A 60 5.71 -0.11 -13.80
C ARG A 60 6.13 -0.92 -15.02
N LEU A 61 5.31 -1.86 -15.44
CA LEU A 61 5.51 -2.64 -16.67
C LEU A 61 5.04 -1.91 -17.94
N GLY A 62 4.53 -0.68 -17.79
CA GLY A 62 4.08 0.14 -18.92
C GLY A 62 2.64 -0.07 -19.35
N TYR A 63 1.83 -0.79 -18.57
CA TYR A 63 0.39 -0.88 -18.80
C TYR A 63 -0.33 0.36 -18.29
N ARG A 64 -1.46 0.68 -18.91
CA ARG A 64 -2.39 1.69 -18.41
C ARG A 64 -3.35 1.02 -17.45
N VAL A 65 -3.34 1.42 -16.19
CA VAL A 65 -4.10 0.71 -15.15
C VAL A 65 -5.26 1.57 -14.65
N LEU A 66 -6.44 0.97 -14.63
CA LEU A 66 -7.61 1.54 -13.98
C LEU A 66 -7.97 0.66 -12.78
N VAL A 67 -7.96 1.24 -11.60
CA VAL A 67 -8.28 0.52 -10.36
C VAL A 67 -9.57 1.06 -9.77
N ALA A 68 -10.57 0.21 -9.60
CA ALA A 68 -11.82 0.56 -8.92
C ALA A 68 -11.67 0.24 -7.42
N VAL A 69 -11.63 1.27 -6.58
CA VAL A 69 -11.43 1.12 -5.13
C VAL A 69 -12.58 1.78 -4.39
N ASN A 70 -13.30 1.00 -3.61
CA ASN A 70 -14.37 1.49 -2.74
C ASN A 70 -13.89 1.71 -1.29
N ASN A 71 -12.81 1.06 -0.88
CA ASN A 71 -12.23 1.21 0.45
C ASN A 71 -11.27 2.40 0.49
N PRO A 72 -11.52 3.44 1.33
CA PRO A 72 -10.69 4.64 1.38
C PRO A 72 -9.25 4.36 1.84
N VAL A 73 -9.03 3.35 2.68
CA VAL A 73 -7.69 2.94 3.10
C VAL A 73 -6.91 2.34 1.93
N MET A 74 -7.56 1.46 1.15
CA MET A 74 -6.95 0.88 -0.04
C MET A 74 -6.64 1.93 -1.09
N ARG A 75 -7.53 2.89 -1.28
CA ARG A 75 -7.31 4.02 -2.17
C ARG A 75 -6.06 4.81 -1.75
N PHE A 76 -5.99 5.19 -0.48
CA PHE A 76 -4.84 5.91 0.07
C PHE A 76 -3.53 5.14 -0.14
N LEU A 77 -3.51 3.83 0.15
CA LEU A 77 -2.34 2.99 -0.03
C LEU A 77 -1.92 2.88 -1.51
N THR A 78 -2.89 2.77 -2.41
CA THR A 78 -2.64 2.71 -3.85
C THR A 78 -2.06 4.03 -4.37
N GLU A 79 -2.64 5.17 -3.97
CA GLU A 79 -2.16 6.50 -4.34
C GLU A 79 -0.74 6.76 -3.81
N ALA A 80 -0.48 6.42 -2.54
CA ALA A 80 0.84 6.56 -1.93
C ALA A 80 1.91 5.65 -2.56
N ALA A 81 1.54 4.44 -2.98
CA ALA A 81 2.44 3.52 -3.65
C ALA A 81 2.70 3.90 -5.11
N ALA A 82 1.71 4.46 -5.81
CA ALA A 82 1.83 4.92 -7.19
C ALA A 82 2.63 6.22 -7.31
N ASN A 83 2.47 7.13 -6.34
CA ASN A 83 3.12 8.43 -6.32
C ASN A 83 3.69 8.74 -4.92
N PRO A 84 4.76 8.07 -4.52
CA PRO A 84 5.35 8.28 -3.20
C PRO A 84 5.85 9.71 -3.05
N PRO A 85 5.60 10.37 -1.90
CA PRO A 85 6.11 11.71 -1.64
C PRO A 85 7.65 11.73 -1.62
N ALA A 86 8.24 12.86 -1.98
CA ALA A 86 9.68 13.03 -1.82
C ALA A 86 10.06 12.97 -0.34
N LYS A 87 11.28 12.50 -0.05
CA LYS A 87 11.76 12.38 1.33
C LYS A 87 11.69 13.72 2.08
N ALA A 88 12.00 14.82 1.41
CA ALA A 88 11.95 16.16 1.99
C ALA A 88 10.53 16.56 2.39
N ASP A 89 9.54 16.28 1.53
CA ASP A 89 8.14 16.60 1.80
C ASP A 89 7.60 15.77 2.96
N LEU A 90 7.98 14.49 3.03
CA LEU A 90 7.61 13.63 4.15
C LEU A 90 8.22 14.13 5.47
N GLN A 91 9.49 14.55 5.46
CA GLN A 91 10.16 15.10 6.64
C GLN A 91 9.52 16.42 7.09
N ALA A 92 9.17 17.30 6.14
CA ALA A 92 8.47 18.55 6.45
C ALA A 92 7.10 18.28 7.08
N ALA A 93 6.31 17.38 6.48
CA ALA A 93 5.01 17.00 7.00
C ALA A 93 5.09 16.37 8.41
N LEU A 94 6.11 15.55 8.67
CA LEU A 94 6.35 14.97 10.01
C LEU A 94 6.72 16.05 11.03
N ALA A 95 7.52 17.04 10.64
CA ALA A 95 7.87 18.17 11.52
C ALA A 95 6.65 19.03 11.85
N GLU A 96 5.79 19.31 10.87
CA GLU A 96 4.52 20.01 11.07
C GLU A 96 3.60 19.23 12.00
N LEU A 97 3.49 17.91 11.79
CA LEU A 97 2.67 17.03 12.62
C LEU A 97 3.19 16.99 14.06
N ALA A 98 4.51 16.94 14.27
CA ALA A 98 5.13 16.99 15.59
C ALA A 98 4.89 18.32 16.31
N ALA A 99 4.77 19.43 15.55
CA ALA A 99 4.46 20.75 16.08
C ALA A 99 2.96 21.00 16.28
N ALA A 100 2.09 20.18 15.68
CA ALA A 100 0.65 20.33 15.77
C ALA A 100 0.15 20.20 17.21
N ARG A 101 -0.92 20.92 17.50
CA ARG A 101 -1.57 20.91 18.82
C ARG A 101 -2.98 20.37 18.73
N LYS A 102 -3.41 19.69 19.79
CA LYS A 102 -4.80 19.32 20.00
C LYS A 102 -5.27 19.96 21.32
N GLY A 103 -6.01 21.06 21.20
CA GLY A 103 -6.32 21.92 22.35
C GLY A 103 -5.04 22.55 22.91
N GLU A 104 -4.79 22.40 24.21
CA GLU A 104 -3.64 23.01 24.90
C GLU A 104 -2.38 22.15 24.84
N GLU A 105 -2.47 20.88 24.45
CA GLU A 105 -1.33 19.95 24.42
C GLU A 105 -0.79 19.70 23.00
N ARG A 106 0.42 19.16 22.91
CA ARG A 106 0.96 18.69 21.63
C ARG A 106 0.21 17.44 21.18
N LEU A 107 -0.05 17.35 19.86
CA LEU A 107 -0.70 16.18 19.27
C LEU A 107 0.04 14.89 19.61
N GLU A 108 1.37 14.90 19.60
CA GLU A 108 2.20 13.75 19.95
C GLU A 108 1.89 13.25 21.37
N THR A 109 1.88 14.16 22.36
CA THR A 109 1.56 13.84 23.76
C THR A 109 0.16 13.26 23.87
N HIS A 110 -0.80 13.88 23.19
CA HIS A 110 -2.16 13.39 23.15
C HIS A 110 -2.27 11.97 22.57
N LEU A 111 -1.60 11.71 21.44
CA LEU A 111 -1.61 10.38 20.83
C LEU A 111 -0.92 9.34 21.74
N GLN A 112 0.21 9.68 22.34
CA GLN A 112 0.91 8.78 23.27
C GLN A 112 0.01 8.40 24.44
N SER A 113 -0.75 9.34 25.01
CA SER A 113 -1.65 9.07 26.13
C SER A 113 -2.73 8.04 25.82
N LEU A 114 -3.13 7.89 24.54
CA LEU A 114 -4.11 6.88 24.10
C LEU A 114 -3.56 5.45 24.14
N TYR A 115 -2.23 5.29 24.17
CA TYR A 115 -1.56 3.98 24.19
C TYR A 115 -0.90 3.67 25.52
N LEU A 116 -0.96 4.59 26.48
CA LEU A 116 -0.48 4.33 27.84
C LEU A 116 -1.52 3.48 28.58
N THR A 117 -1.05 2.43 29.20
CA THR A 117 -1.84 1.60 30.10
C THR A 117 -1.08 1.44 31.42
N ASP A 118 -1.82 1.38 32.52
CA ASP A 118 -1.21 1.09 33.82
C ASP A 118 -0.68 -0.34 33.82
N CYS A 119 0.54 -0.50 34.31
CA CYS A 119 1.13 -1.82 34.44
C CYS A 119 0.44 -2.57 35.61
N GLN A 120 -0.28 -3.65 35.32
CA GLN A 120 -0.95 -4.45 36.34
C GLN A 120 0.01 -5.10 37.36
N LYS A 121 1.32 -5.11 37.06
CA LYS A 121 2.33 -5.77 37.91
C LYS A 121 3.08 -4.80 38.80
N CYS A 122 3.07 -3.50 38.50
CA CYS A 122 3.85 -2.48 39.24
C CYS A 122 3.05 -1.22 39.57
N GLN A 123 1.74 -1.39 39.80
CA GLN A 123 0.92 -0.35 40.42
C GLN A 123 1.47 0.05 41.77
#